data_7e0c9ad294a9a5c235e5975a1003d5e4
#
_entry.id   7e0c9ad294a9a5c235e5975a1003d5e4
#
_cell.length_a   1.000
_cell.length_b   1.000
_cell.length_c   1.000
_cell.angle_alpha   90.00
_cell.angle_beta   90.00
_cell.angle_gamma   90.00
#
_symmetry.space_group_name_H-M   'P 1'
#
loop_
_entity.id
_entity.type
_entity.pdbx_description
1 polymer ?
#
loop_
_entity_poly.entity_id
_entity_poly.type
_entity_poly.pdbx_seq_one_letter_code
_entity_poly.pdbx_strand_id
1 'polypeptide(L)'
;MTRKLLKIALVVLLSVVSISIDAQEKPVLWYDKPARYWEEALPLGNGRLGAMVYGNPVTEEIQLNEETVSAGSPYKNYNPEAKGALATIRQLIFAGRYPEAQALAGEKILSKNGFGMPYQTVGSLRLDFPSHENYTNFRRELDLEKAVATTAYTVNGIDYKREVFTSFVDQLVIVRLTASQPGKLTFSASLTCPQKVDVTVSGKNALILEGTTKGDDFTKGSICFRADLKLDLQGGRVWQEIHYYP
;
A
#
# COMPACT_ATOMS: atom_id res chain seq x y z
N MET A 1 -52.19 42.56 -10.34
CA MET A 1 -51.28 41.47 -10.80
C MET A 1 -52.11 40.22 -10.92
N THR A 2 -52.41 39.75 -12.14
CA THR A 2 -53.38 38.68 -12.35
C THR A 2 -52.79 37.30 -11.97
N ARG A 3 -53.64 36.39 -11.47
CA ARG A 3 -53.25 35.01 -11.09
C ARG A 3 -52.44 34.26 -12.17
N LYS A 4 -52.56 34.66 -13.46
CA LYS A 4 -51.77 34.12 -14.57
C LYS A 4 -50.31 34.57 -14.53
N LEU A 5 -50.03 35.84 -14.22
CA LEU A 5 -48.66 36.39 -14.12
C LEU A 5 -47.92 35.78 -12.93
N LEU A 6 -48.64 35.50 -11.82
CA LEU A 6 -48.04 34.84 -10.66
C LEU A 6 -47.64 33.38 -10.95
N LYS A 7 -48.47 32.64 -11.73
CA LYS A 7 -48.17 31.27 -12.16
C LYS A 7 -46.97 31.21 -13.13
N ILE A 8 -46.88 32.17 -14.06
CA ILE A 8 -45.77 32.26 -15.00
C ILE A 8 -44.49 32.62 -14.24
N ALA A 9 -44.54 33.56 -13.31
CA ALA A 9 -43.39 33.91 -12.47
C ALA A 9 -42.90 32.74 -11.60
N LEU A 10 -43.82 31.91 -11.08
CA LEU A 10 -43.49 30.74 -10.30
C LEU A 10 -42.86 29.62 -11.14
N VAL A 11 -43.32 29.41 -12.39
CA VAL A 11 -42.73 28.44 -13.32
C VAL A 11 -41.33 28.88 -13.78
N VAL A 12 -41.15 30.16 -14.06
CA VAL A 12 -39.83 30.75 -14.40
C VAL A 12 -38.87 30.67 -13.20
N LEU A 13 -39.36 30.90 -11.98
CA LEU A 13 -38.52 30.78 -10.78
C LEU A 13 -38.15 29.30 -10.52
N LEU A 14 -39.02 28.35 -10.76
CA LEU A 14 -38.74 26.91 -10.66
C LEU A 14 -37.80 26.42 -11.76
N SER A 15 -37.80 27.00 -12.97
CA SER A 15 -36.85 26.64 -14.03
C SER A 15 -35.46 27.26 -13.84
N VAL A 16 -35.36 28.37 -13.13
CA VAL A 16 -34.05 28.98 -12.79
C VAL A 16 -33.39 28.30 -11.59
N VAL A 17 -34.14 27.56 -10.79
CA VAL A 17 -33.64 26.70 -9.70
C VAL A 17 -33.24 25.29 -10.20
N SER A 18 -33.14 25.05 -11.51
CA SER A 18 -32.31 23.98 -12.06
C SER A 18 -30.84 24.35 -11.85
N ILE A 19 -30.47 24.48 -10.60
CA ILE A 19 -29.06 24.53 -10.16
C ILE A 19 -28.44 23.29 -10.75
N SER A 20 -27.52 23.48 -11.66
CA SER A 20 -26.57 22.47 -12.04
C SER A 20 -26.07 21.85 -10.73
N ILE A 21 -26.51 20.62 -10.45
CA ILE A 21 -25.79 19.79 -9.50
C ILE A 21 -24.43 19.65 -10.19
N ASP A 22 -23.47 20.46 -9.78
CA ASP A 22 -22.07 20.23 -10.13
C ASP A 22 -21.85 18.75 -9.83
N ALA A 23 -21.59 18.01 -10.88
CA ALA A 23 -21.22 16.63 -10.74
C ALA A 23 -19.97 16.66 -9.84
N GLN A 24 -20.16 16.24 -8.60
CA GLN A 24 -19.09 16.21 -7.61
C GLN A 24 -17.92 15.54 -8.29
N GLU A 25 -16.82 16.28 -8.49
CA GLU A 25 -15.62 15.72 -9.11
C GLU A 25 -15.25 14.47 -8.34
N LYS A 26 -15.06 13.38 -9.06
CA LYS A 26 -14.68 12.13 -8.42
C LYS A 26 -13.42 12.37 -7.60
N PRO A 27 -13.39 11.97 -6.32
CA PRO A 27 -12.21 12.13 -5.51
C PRO A 27 -11.11 11.20 -6.01
N VAL A 28 -10.16 11.75 -6.79
CA VAL A 28 -9.07 11.02 -7.44
C VAL A 28 -7.74 11.70 -7.10
N LEU A 29 -6.77 10.93 -6.62
CA LEU A 29 -5.37 11.33 -6.63
C LEU A 29 -4.77 10.89 -7.95
N TRP A 30 -4.15 11.81 -8.70
CA TRP A 30 -3.55 11.45 -9.98
C TRP A 30 -2.18 12.09 -10.20
N TYR A 31 -1.37 11.45 -11.03
CA TYR A 31 0.00 11.86 -11.35
C TYR A 31 0.33 11.53 -12.81
N ASP A 32 1.16 12.35 -13.40
CA ASP A 32 1.68 12.22 -14.77
C ASP A 32 3.07 11.55 -14.83
N LYS A 33 3.57 11.07 -13.70
CA LYS A 33 4.87 10.40 -13.56
C LYS A 33 4.79 9.19 -12.65
N PRO A 34 5.60 8.15 -12.87
CA PRO A 34 5.77 7.05 -11.93
C PRO A 34 6.27 7.54 -10.56
N ALA A 35 5.96 6.81 -9.50
CA ALA A 35 6.56 7.03 -8.20
C ALA A 35 8.06 6.66 -8.21
N ARG A 36 8.88 7.48 -7.58
CA ARG A 36 10.32 7.23 -7.40
C ARG A 36 10.65 6.83 -5.97
N TYR A 37 9.83 7.30 -5.03
CA TYR A 37 9.99 7.07 -3.60
C TYR A 37 8.70 6.49 -3.03
N TRP A 38 8.80 5.90 -1.86
CA TRP A 38 7.68 5.26 -1.17
C TRP A 38 6.51 6.23 -0.92
N GLU A 39 6.81 7.47 -0.57
CA GLU A 39 5.82 8.52 -0.29
C GLU A 39 5.03 8.95 -1.53
N GLU A 40 5.55 8.69 -2.72
CA GLU A 40 4.86 8.97 -3.98
C GLU A 40 3.97 7.81 -4.45
N ALA A 41 4.15 6.60 -3.88
CA ALA A 41 3.37 5.43 -4.26
C ALA A 41 1.90 5.55 -3.82
N LEU A 42 0.99 4.93 -4.58
CA LEU A 42 -0.44 4.95 -4.28
C LEU A 42 -0.79 3.87 -3.25
N PRO A 43 -1.35 4.25 -2.09
CA PRO A 43 -1.67 3.30 -1.03
C PRO A 43 -3.00 2.59 -1.27
N LEU A 44 -3.02 1.29 -1.02
CA LEU A 44 -4.21 0.45 -0.99
C LEU A 44 -4.21 -0.41 0.27
N GLY A 45 -5.39 -0.76 0.76
CA GLY A 45 -5.49 -1.64 1.92
C GLY A 45 -6.92 -2.07 2.21
N ASN A 46 -7.06 -3.16 2.96
CA ASN A 46 -8.33 -3.70 3.43
C ASN A 46 -8.39 -3.83 4.97
N GLY A 47 -7.51 -3.12 5.68
CA GLY A 47 -7.40 -3.19 7.14
C GLY A 47 -6.40 -4.25 7.62
N ARG A 48 -6.16 -5.32 6.86
CA ARG A 48 -5.16 -6.35 7.16
C ARG A 48 -3.99 -6.32 6.15
N LEU A 49 -4.30 -6.38 4.87
CA LEU A 49 -3.32 -6.30 3.80
C LEU A 49 -3.13 -4.85 3.36
N GLY A 50 -1.91 -4.50 3.02
CA GLY A 50 -1.55 -3.22 2.42
C GLY A 50 -0.74 -3.42 1.15
N ALA A 51 -0.86 -2.47 0.23
CA ALA A 51 -0.06 -2.41 -0.99
C ALA A 51 0.30 -0.95 -1.32
N MET A 52 1.56 -0.71 -1.69
CA MET A 52 2.03 0.56 -2.21
C MET A 52 2.38 0.40 -3.68
N VAL A 53 1.62 1.05 -4.57
CA VAL A 53 1.72 0.88 -6.04
C VAL A 53 2.52 2.03 -6.63
N TYR A 54 3.65 1.73 -7.25
CA TYR A 54 4.55 2.74 -7.83
C TYR A 54 4.11 3.21 -9.21
N GLY A 55 3.50 2.34 -10.01
CA GLY A 55 2.96 2.69 -11.31
C GLY A 55 4.03 2.90 -12.39
N ASN A 56 5.17 2.23 -12.33
CA ASN A 56 6.20 2.34 -13.36
C ASN A 56 5.86 1.45 -14.57
N PRO A 57 5.80 1.98 -15.81
CA PRO A 57 5.50 1.20 -17.00
C PRO A 57 6.46 0.05 -17.30
N VAL A 58 7.75 0.26 -17.06
CA VAL A 58 8.80 -0.72 -17.38
C VAL A 58 8.93 -1.76 -16.28
N THR A 59 9.03 -1.28 -15.04
CA THR A 59 9.17 -2.14 -13.86
C THR A 59 8.16 -1.68 -12.81
N GLU A 60 7.02 -2.35 -12.75
CA GLU A 60 6.08 -2.12 -11.66
C GLU A 60 6.60 -2.73 -10.37
N GLU A 61 6.54 -1.97 -9.31
CA GLU A 61 6.74 -2.45 -7.95
C GLU A 61 5.46 -2.26 -7.14
N ILE A 62 5.04 -3.31 -6.47
CA ILE A 62 3.94 -3.27 -5.51
C ILE A 62 4.49 -3.80 -4.20
N GLN A 63 4.79 -2.90 -3.27
CA GLN A 63 5.23 -3.30 -1.93
C GLN A 63 4.05 -3.83 -1.14
N LEU A 64 4.26 -5.00 -0.55
CA LEU A 64 3.22 -5.77 0.12
C LEU A 64 3.40 -5.71 1.63
N ASN A 65 2.27 -5.67 2.30
CA ASN A 65 2.23 -5.54 3.73
C ASN A 65 1.11 -6.38 4.34
N GLU A 66 1.35 -6.86 5.57
CA GLU A 66 0.34 -7.49 6.41
C GLU A 66 0.53 -7.01 7.85
N GLU A 67 -0.56 -6.67 8.53
CA GLU A 67 -0.55 -5.90 9.78
C GLU A 67 0.19 -6.58 10.94
N THR A 68 0.29 -7.90 10.93
CA THR A 68 0.91 -8.67 12.01
C THR A 68 2.39 -8.96 11.79
N VAL A 69 2.94 -8.65 10.62
CA VAL A 69 4.36 -8.90 10.30
C VAL A 69 5.25 -7.88 10.97
N SER A 70 5.77 -8.24 12.13
CA SER A 70 6.69 -7.44 12.93
C SER A 70 7.90 -8.26 13.39
N ALA A 71 8.93 -7.61 13.91
CA ALA A 71 10.07 -8.32 14.47
C ALA A 71 9.67 -9.05 15.77
N GLY A 72 10.11 -10.27 15.92
CA GLY A 72 10.16 -10.95 17.17
C GLY A 72 8.89 -11.67 17.64
N SER A 73 8.80 -11.84 18.93
CA SER A 73 7.79 -12.59 19.66
C SER A 73 7.31 -11.79 20.88
N PRO A 74 6.22 -12.16 21.55
CA PRO A 74 5.76 -11.47 22.73
C PRO A 74 6.86 -11.37 23.79
N TYR A 75 7.13 -10.17 24.28
CA TYR A 75 8.12 -9.90 25.31
C TYR A 75 7.62 -8.82 26.31
N LYS A 76 8.22 -8.78 27.49
CA LYS A 76 7.86 -7.81 28.51
C LYS A 76 8.64 -6.51 28.27
N ASN A 77 7.98 -5.52 27.71
CA ASN A 77 8.56 -4.21 27.37
C ASN A 77 8.30 -3.11 28.39
N TYR A 78 7.98 -3.42 29.62
CA TYR A 78 7.80 -2.43 30.66
C TYR A 78 9.05 -2.27 31.51
N ASN A 79 9.29 -1.06 31.96
CA ASN A 79 10.35 -0.80 32.94
C ASN A 79 9.80 -1.08 34.35
N PRO A 80 10.34 -2.06 35.08
CA PRO A 80 9.83 -2.40 36.43
C PRO A 80 10.00 -1.27 37.43
N GLU A 81 10.89 -0.30 37.21
CA GLU A 81 11.14 0.84 38.08
C GLU A 81 10.13 1.98 37.88
N ALA A 82 9.34 1.95 36.78
CA ALA A 82 8.43 3.01 36.38
C ALA A 82 7.44 3.40 37.49
N LYS A 83 6.82 2.38 38.12
CA LYS A 83 5.84 2.63 39.22
C LYS A 83 6.46 3.38 40.40
N GLY A 84 7.69 3.05 40.81
CA GLY A 84 8.38 3.69 41.91
C GLY A 84 8.79 5.13 41.62
N ALA A 85 9.15 5.45 40.38
CA ALA A 85 9.59 6.78 39.98
C ALA A 85 8.43 7.78 39.80
N LEU A 86 7.20 7.31 39.59
CA LEU A 86 6.07 8.14 39.17
C LEU A 86 5.77 9.29 40.15
N ALA A 87 5.83 9.05 41.46
CA ALA A 87 5.55 10.08 42.48
C ALA A 87 6.58 11.22 42.43
N THR A 88 7.87 10.87 42.32
CA THR A 88 8.97 11.84 42.20
C THR A 88 8.86 12.67 40.94
N ILE A 89 8.55 12.05 39.81
CA ILE A 89 8.37 12.73 38.52
C ILE A 89 7.25 13.76 38.62
N ARG A 90 6.10 13.40 39.24
CA ARG A 90 4.99 14.32 39.45
C ARG A 90 5.38 15.51 40.34
N GLN A 91 6.12 15.27 41.43
CA GLN A 91 6.63 16.33 42.29
C GLN A 91 7.53 17.30 41.52
N LEU A 92 8.43 16.81 40.72
CA LEU A 92 9.31 17.64 39.87
C LEU A 92 8.50 18.49 38.87
N ILE A 93 7.48 17.92 38.26
CA ILE A 93 6.59 18.66 37.35
C ILE A 93 5.86 19.78 38.09
N PHE A 94 5.25 19.51 39.26
CA PHE A 94 4.55 20.50 40.05
C PHE A 94 5.47 21.59 40.63
N ALA A 95 6.76 21.26 40.80
CA ALA A 95 7.77 22.24 41.22
C ALA A 95 8.35 23.05 40.06
N GLY A 96 7.87 22.86 38.81
CA GLY A 96 8.39 23.52 37.59
C GLY A 96 9.78 23.01 37.11
N ARG A 97 10.27 21.89 37.68
CA ARG A 97 11.58 21.31 37.39
C ARG A 97 11.46 20.33 36.20
N TYR A 98 11.01 20.84 35.06
CA TYR A 98 10.71 20.02 33.88
C TYR A 98 11.91 19.25 33.31
N PRO A 99 13.13 19.83 33.19
CA PRO A 99 14.28 19.09 32.67
C PRO A 99 14.62 17.86 33.52
N GLU A 100 14.53 17.98 34.84
CA GLU A 100 14.83 16.89 35.76
C GLU A 100 13.71 15.83 35.72
N ALA A 101 12.46 16.26 35.62
CA ALA A 101 11.34 15.34 35.43
C ALA A 101 11.49 14.53 34.14
N GLN A 102 11.89 15.18 33.05
CA GLN A 102 12.10 14.54 31.77
C GLN A 102 13.28 13.56 31.83
N ALA A 103 14.40 13.93 32.42
CA ALA A 103 15.56 13.06 32.59
C ALA A 103 15.21 11.79 33.38
N LEU A 104 14.52 11.97 34.53
CA LEU A 104 14.09 10.84 35.37
C LEU A 104 13.04 9.96 34.66
N ALA A 105 12.12 10.57 33.92
CA ALA A 105 11.16 9.82 33.11
C ALA A 105 11.86 9.00 31.99
N GLY A 106 12.83 9.60 31.31
CA GLY A 106 13.65 8.91 30.31
C GLY A 106 14.38 7.69 30.87
N GLU A 107 14.91 7.80 32.10
CA GLU A 107 15.61 6.72 32.76
C GLU A 107 14.68 5.63 33.31
N LYS A 108 13.57 6.00 33.96
CA LYS A 108 12.76 5.12 34.79
C LYS A 108 11.41 4.71 34.18
N ILE A 109 10.86 5.50 33.25
CA ILE A 109 9.54 5.20 32.64
C ILE A 109 9.69 4.48 31.32
N LEU A 110 10.65 4.91 30.48
CA LEU A 110 10.83 4.34 29.16
C LEU A 110 11.22 2.86 29.24
N SER A 111 10.77 2.11 28.25
CA SER A 111 11.12 0.72 28.07
C SER A 111 12.64 0.53 28.00
N LYS A 112 13.15 -0.50 28.66
CA LYS A 112 14.59 -0.83 28.61
C LYS A 112 15.00 -1.54 27.32
N ASN A 113 14.03 -2.14 26.62
CA ASN A 113 14.27 -2.99 25.45
C ASN A 113 13.76 -2.35 24.14
N GLY A 114 14.02 -1.05 23.96
CA GLY A 114 13.59 -0.32 22.78
C GLY A 114 12.13 0.17 22.81
N PHE A 115 11.68 0.74 21.71
CA PHE A 115 10.36 1.40 21.61
C PHE A 115 9.24 0.49 21.08
N GLY A 116 9.42 -0.79 21.11
CA GLY A 116 8.50 -1.80 20.57
C GLY A 116 9.18 -2.69 19.53
N MET A 117 8.39 -3.60 18.96
CA MET A 117 8.87 -4.46 17.89
C MET A 117 8.77 -3.74 16.54
N PRO A 118 9.88 -3.58 15.79
CA PRO A 118 9.85 -2.94 14.49
C PRO A 118 8.91 -3.69 13.54
N TYR A 119 8.07 -2.92 12.86
CA TYR A 119 7.24 -3.41 11.80
C TYR A 119 8.09 -3.82 10.58
N GLN A 120 7.70 -4.88 9.87
CA GLN A 120 8.46 -5.39 8.73
C GLN A 120 7.54 -5.65 7.54
N THR A 121 8.07 -5.40 6.35
CA THR A 121 7.36 -5.67 5.10
C THR A 121 7.32 -7.17 4.80
N VAL A 122 6.29 -7.61 4.09
CA VAL A 122 6.21 -8.96 3.48
C VAL A 122 7.15 -9.06 2.26
N GLY A 123 7.46 -7.90 1.64
CA GLY A 123 8.27 -7.82 0.44
C GLY A 123 7.56 -7.09 -0.68
N SER A 124 7.98 -7.32 -1.91
CA SER A 124 7.43 -6.68 -3.11
C SER A 124 7.10 -7.69 -4.19
N LEU A 125 5.96 -7.49 -4.84
CA LEU A 125 5.68 -8.02 -6.16
C LEU A 125 6.31 -7.09 -7.19
N ARG A 126 7.16 -7.64 -8.04
CA ARG A 126 7.78 -6.95 -9.16
C ARG A 126 7.28 -7.53 -10.48
N LEU A 127 6.87 -6.64 -11.39
CA LEU A 127 6.46 -6.99 -12.74
C LEU A 127 7.33 -6.23 -13.73
N ASP A 128 8.13 -6.94 -14.52
CA ASP A 128 9.02 -6.35 -15.53
C ASP A 128 8.41 -6.52 -16.92
N PHE A 129 8.24 -5.40 -17.63
CA PHE A 129 7.66 -5.33 -18.97
C PHE A 129 8.75 -4.92 -19.96
N PRO A 130 9.35 -5.87 -20.67
CA PRO A 130 10.38 -5.57 -21.67
C PRO A 130 9.80 -4.71 -22.79
N SER A 131 10.60 -3.78 -23.30
CA SER A 131 10.24 -2.88 -24.41
C SER A 131 9.15 -1.85 -24.12
N HIS A 132 8.89 -1.54 -22.83
CA HIS A 132 7.96 -0.47 -22.43
C HIS A 132 8.67 0.86 -22.08
N GLU A 133 9.95 1.03 -22.43
CA GLU A 133 10.75 2.21 -22.07
C GLU A 133 10.25 3.48 -22.78
N ASN A 134 9.74 3.34 -24.01
CA ASN A 134 9.26 4.46 -24.83
C ASN A 134 7.74 4.65 -24.69
N TYR A 135 7.25 4.73 -23.46
CA TYR A 135 5.82 4.95 -23.22
C TYR A 135 5.42 6.42 -23.41
N THR A 136 4.17 6.61 -23.78
CA THR A 136 3.48 7.92 -23.89
C THR A 136 2.13 7.87 -23.19
N ASN A 137 1.43 8.99 -23.10
CA ASN A 137 0.08 9.09 -22.52
C ASN A 137 -0.01 8.50 -21.11
N PHE A 138 1.05 8.67 -20.32
CA PHE A 138 1.13 8.09 -18.99
C PHE A 138 0.22 8.82 -18.01
N ARG A 139 -0.53 8.02 -17.25
CA ARG A 139 -1.29 8.48 -16.09
C ARG A 139 -1.37 7.36 -15.05
N ARG A 140 -1.13 7.69 -13.81
CA ARG A 140 -1.49 6.85 -12.67
C ARG A 140 -2.44 7.59 -11.76
N GLU A 141 -3.40 6.88 -11.20
CA GLU A 141 -4.42 7.46 -10.34
C GLU A 141 -4.92 6.48 -9.29
N LEU A 142 -5.40 7.01 -8.17
CA LEU A 142 -6.14 6.31 -7.15
C LEU A 142 -7.55 6.89 -7.09
N ASP A 143 -8.54 6.11 -7.50
CA ASP A 143 -9.96 6.38 -7.29
C ASP A 143 -10.28 6.13 -5.82
N LEU A 144 -10.50 7.19 -5.04
CA LEU A 144 -10.72 7.11 -3.59
C LEU A 144 -12.11 6.53 -3.24
N GLU A 145 -13.06 6.59 -4.17
CA GLU A 145 -14.39 6.01 -3.97
C GLU A 145 -14.38 4.49 -4.15
N LYS A 146 -13.62 4.01 -5.14
CA LYS A 146 -13.54 2.58 -5.46
C LYS A 146 -12.36 1.88 -4.82
N ALA A 147 -11.42 2.63 -4.26
CA ALA A 147 -10.14 2.12 -3.76
C ALA A 147 -9.38 1.30 -4.83
N VAL A 148 -9.29 1.84 -6.05
CA VAL A 148 -8.57 1.22 -7.17
C VAL A 148 -7.45 2.12 -7.61
N ALA A 149 -6.21 1.62 -7.59
CA ALA A 149 -5.08 2.26 -8.23
C ALA A 149 -4.99 1.81 -9.68
N THR A 150 -4.94 2.78 -10.60
CA THR A 150 -4.83 2.54 -12.04
C THR A 150 -3.55 3.16 -12.59
N THR A 151 -2.81 2.41 -13.41
CA THR A 151 -1.72 2.93 -14.24
C THR A 151 -2.06 2.67 -15.69
N ALA A 152 -2.14 3.73 -16.50
CA ALA A 152 -2.44 3.66 -17.93
C ALA A 152 -1.33 4.34 -18.73
N TYR A 153 -0.97 3.78 -19.86
CA TYR A 153 0.04 4.32 -20.78
C TYR A 153 -0.06 3.65 -22.15
N THR A 154 0.60 4.23 -23.15
CA THR A 154 0.64 3.73 -24.53
C THR A 154 2.08 3.39 -24.93
N VAL A 155 2.30 2.23 -25.54
CA VAL A 155 3.58 1.83 -26.14
C VAL A 155 3.32 1.31 -27.57
N ASN A 156 3.98 1.90 -28.55
CA ASN A 156 3.87 1.51 -29.98
C ASN A 156 2.41 1.45 -30.45
N GLY A 157 1.56 2.39 -30.02
CA GLY A 157 0.13 2.47 -30.39
C GLY A 157 -0.77 1.44 -29.70
N ILE A 158 -0.27 0.74 -28.69
CA ILE A 158 -1.03 -0.19 -27.87
C ILE A 158 -1.22 0.42 -26.49
N ASP A 159 -2.47 0.50 -26.05
CA ASP A 159 -2.78 0.99 -24.71
C ASP A 159 -2.71 -0.15 -23.70
N TYR A 160 -2.01 0.12 -22.61
CA TYR A 160 -1.84 -0.78 -21.47
C TYR A 160 -2.50 -0.17 -20.24
N LYS A 161 -3.17 -1.02 -19.47
CA LYS A 161 -3.80 -0.64 -18.21
C LYS A 161 -3.52 -1.68 -17.13
N ARG A 162 -3.10 -1.20 -15.98
CA ARG A 162 -2.96 -1.98 -14.75
C ARG A 162 -3.91 -1.42 -13.72
N GLU A 163 -4.68 -2.28 -13.09
CA GLU A 163 -5.60 -1.95 -12.00
C GLU A 163 -5.19 -2.78 -10.79
N VAL A 164 -4.98 -2.13 -9.67
CA VAL A 164 -4.64 -2.79 -8.41
C VAL A 164 -5.68 -2.43 -7.37
N PHE A 165 -6.16 -3.39 -6.63
CA PHE A 165 -7.08 -3.20 -5.52
C PHE A 165 -6.95 -4.33 -4.50
N THR A 166 -7.46 -4.09 -3.29
CA THR A 166 -7.47 -5.07 -2.20
C THR A 166 -8.90 -5.54 -1.95
N SER A 167 -9.13 -6.87 -1.97
CA SER A 167 -10.41 -7.45 -1.60
C SER A 167 -10.51 -7.60 -0.08
N PHE A 168 -11.57 -7.05 0.49
CA PHE A 168 -11.87 -7.23 1.91
C PHE A 168 -12.43 -8.63 2.20
N VAL A 169 -13.23 -9.16 1.29
CA VAL A 169 -13.90 -10.45 1.46
C VAL A 169 -12.92 -11.60 1.25
N ASP A 170 -12.14 -11.55 0.16
CA ASP A 170 -11.26 -12.65 -0.23
C ASP A 170 -9.87 -12.54 0.41
N GLN A 171 -9.55 -11.39 1.05
CA GLN A 171 -8.24 -11.14 1.67
C GLN A 171 -7.09 -11.27 0.66
N LEU A 172 -7.24 -10.63 -0.49
CA LEU A 172 -6.28 -10.65 -1.60
C LEU A 172 -5.89 -9.25 -2.04
N VAL A 173 -4.68 -9.11 -2.53
CA VAL A 173 -4.26 -8.01 -3.42
C VAL A 173 -4.41 -8.50 -4.84
N ILE A 174 -5.21 -7.81 -5.64
CA ILE A 174 -5.53 -8.19 -7.02
C ILE A 174 -4.88 -7.21 -7.97
N VAL A 175 -4.15 -7.73 -8.95
CA VAL A 175 -3.52 -6.97 -10.04
C VAL A 175 -4.13 -7.43 -11.36
N ARG A 176 -4.86 -6.54 -12.01
CA ARG A 176 -5.44 -6.79 -13.34
C ARG A 176 -4.62 -6.08 -14.41
N LEU A 177 -4.15 -6.83 -15.37
CA LEU A 177 -3.37 -6.33 -16.51
C LEU A 177 -4.17 -6.48 -17.80
N THR A 178 -4.25 -5.42 -18.58
CA THR A 178 -4.93 -5.43 -19.89
C THR A 178 -4.13 -4.68 -20.94
N ALA A 179 -4.27 -5.10 -22.21
CA ALA A 179 -3.78 -4.39 -23.38
C ALA A 179 -4.92 -4.22 -24.39
N SER A 180 -4.90 -3.14 -25.17
CA SER A 180 -5.92 -2.85 -26.20
C SER A 180 -5.92 -3.84 -27.36
N GLN A 181 -4.88 -4.67 -27.47
CA GLN A 181 -4.75 -5.71 -28.50
C GLN A 181 -4.43 -7.06 -27.86
N PRO A 182 -5.03 -8.16 -28.36
CA PRO A 182 -4.73 -9.50 -27.88
C PRO A 182 -3.27 -9.90 -28.11
N GLY A 183 -2.70 -10.69 -27.17
CA GLY A 183 -1.34 -11.24 -27.28
C GLY A 183 -0.22 -10.20 -27.11
N LYS A 184 -0.52 -9.01 -26.59
CA LYS A 184 0.47 -7.94 -26.39
C LYS A 184 0.95 -7.78 -24.95
N LEU A 185 0.42 -8.54 -24.01
CA LEU A 185 0.93 -8.60 -22.65
C LEU A 185 2.05 -9.63 -22.55
N THR A 186 3.27 -9.15 -22.38
CA THR A 186 4.45 -9.98 -22.07
C THR A 186 5.15 -9.33 -20.88
N PHE A 187 5.32 -10.09 -19.82
CA PHE A 187 5.97 -9.62 -18.59
C PHE A 187 6.56 -10.78 -17.81
N SER A 188 7.52 -10.50 -16.96
CA SER A 188 7.96 -11.41 -15.91
C SER A 188 7.43 -10.93 -14.54
N ALA A 189 7.17 -11.88 -13.65
CA ALA A 189 6.74 -11.62 -12.30
C ALA A 189 7.70 -12.27 -11.31
N SER A 190 8.09 -11.53 -10.28
CA SER A 190 8.94 -12.02 -9.21
C SER A 190 8.49 -11.49 -7.85
N LEU A 191 8.83 -12.23 -6.80
CA LEU A 191 8.65 -11.80 -5.42
C LEU A 191 10.02 -11.55 -4.79
N THR A 192 10.19 -10.40 -4.15
CA THR A 192 11.43 -10.00 -3.47
C THR A 192 11.14 -9.58 -2.03
N CYS A 193 12.13 -9.71 -1.15
CA CYS A 193 12.01 -9.26 0.23
C CYS A 193 13.38 -8.80 0.74
N PRO A 194 13.47 -7.71 1.55
CA PRO A 194 14.73 -7.31 2.17
C PRO A 194 15.20 -8.25 3.29
N GLN A 195 14.36 -9.20 3.66
CA GLN A 195 14.67 -10.24 4.64
C GLN A 195 15.10 -11.52 3.91
N LYS A 196 15.70 -12.45 4.67
CA LYS A 196 16.00 -13.76 4.12
C LYS A 196 14.71 -14.54 3.88
N VAL A 197 14.43 -14.84 2.63
CA VAL A 197 13.25 -15.59 2.19
C VAL A 197 13.66 -16.66 1.19
N ASP A 198 12.82 -17.68 1.09
CA ASP A 198 12.87 -18.66 0.02
C ASP A 198 11.72 -18.37 -0.95
N VAL A 199 12.01 -18.31 -2.25
CA VAL A 199 11.01 -18.18 -3.31
C VAL A 199 10.98 -19.44 -4.13
N THR A 200 9.83 -20.08 -4.18
CA THR A 200 9.64 -21.36 -4.89
C THR A 200 8.52 -21.26 -5.91
N VAL A 201 8.63 -22.03 -6.97
CA VAL A 201 7.58 -22.19 -7.97
C VAL A 201 6.58 -23.23 -7.52
N SER A 202 5.29 -22.93 -7.60
CA SER A 202 4.19 -23.84 -7.25
C SER A 202 3.30 -24.09 -8.46
N GLY A 203 3.21 -25.34 -8.86
CA GLY A 203 2.44 -25.71 -10.05
C GLY A 203 2.97 -25.05 -11.33
N LYS A 204 2.07 -24.55 -12.19
CA LYS A 204 2.43 -23.97 -13.49
C LYS A 204 2.38 -22.44 -13.53
N ASN A 205 1.75 -21.80 -12.56
CA ASN A 205 1.40 -20.38 -12.61
C ASN A 205 1.43 -19.70 -11.25
N ALA A 206 2.21 -20.20 -10.30
CA ALA A 206 2.28 -19.59 -8.98
C ALA A 206 3.72 -19.53 -8.45
N LEU A 207 4.00 -18.49 -7.65
CA LEU A 207 5.20 -18.34 -6.85
C LEU A 207 4.80 -18.29 -5.38
N ILE A 208 5.63 -18.86 -4.53
CA ILE A 208 5.49 -18.82 -3.08
C ILE A 208 6.76 -18.21 -2.51
N LEU A 209 6.59 -17.18 -1.70
CA LEU A 209 7.64 -16.58 -0.89
C LEU A 209 7.38 -16.94 0.56
N GLU A 210 8.37 -17.52 1.23
CA GLU A 210 8.31 -17.86 2.64
C GLU A 210 9.52 -17.31 3.38
N GLY A 211 9.29 -16.74 4.54
CA GLY A 211 10.35 -16.15 5.34
C GLY A 211 10.04 -16.09 6.81
N THR A 212 11.06 -15.68 7.56
CA THR A 212 10.92 -15.39 8.99
C THR A 212 11.43 -13.98 9.24
N THR A 213 10.70 -13.23 10.04
CA THR A 213 11.05 -11.85 10.36
C THR A 213 12.43 -11.75 11.01
N LYS A 214 13.16 -10.69 10.69
CA LYS A 214 14.45 -10.39 11.32
C LYS A 214 14.19 -9.80 12.72
N GLY A 215 14.92 -10.30 13.72
CA GLY A 215 14.93 -9.71 15.05
C GLY A 215 15.77 -8.43 15.10
N ASP A 216 15.80 -7.83 16.29
CA ASP A 216 16.70 -6.75 16.67
C ASP A 216 17.66 -7.23 17.79
N ASP A 217 18.41 -6.29 18.37
CA ASP A 217 19.38 -6.59 19.45
C ASP A 217 18.73 -7.14 20.73
N PHE A 218 17.41 -6.95 20.88
CA PHE A 218 16.65 -7.30 22.10
C PHE A 218 15.67 -8.45 21.89
N THR A 219 15.22 -8.65 20.65
CA THR A 219 14.15 -9.58 20.35
C THR A 219 14.48 -10.39 19.09
N LYS A 220 14.47 -11.71 19.22
CA LYS A 220 14.71 -12.60 18.09
C LYS A 220 13.49 -12.57 17.15
N GLY A 221 13.73 -12.46 15.85
CA GLY A 221 12.68 -12.64 14.85
C GLY A 221 12.13 -14.07 14.91
N SER A 222 10.82 -14.22 14.93
CA SER A 222 10.14 -15.50 15.05
C SER A 222 8.82 -15.60 14.29
N ILE A 223 8.35 -14.51 13.70
CA ILE A 223 7.11 -14.54 12.92
C ILE A 223 7.43 -15.08 11.55
N CYS A 224 6.86 -16.23 11.24
CA CYS A 224 6.90 -16.79 9.90
C CYS A 224 5.80 -16.16 9.05
N PHE A 225 6.14 -15.76 7.83
CA PHE A 225 5.19 -15.20 6.87
C PHE A 225 5.34 -15.87 5.52
N ARG A 226 4.25 -15.80 4.75
CA ARG A 226 4.16 -16.37 3.42
C ARG A 226 3.35 -15.45 2.52
N ALA A 227 3.81 -15.27 1.29
CA ALA A 227 3.06 -14.62 0.22
C ALA A 227 2.94 -15.57 -0.98
N ASP A 228 1.72 -15.77 -1.43
CA ASP A 228 1.41 -16.57 -2.61
C ASP A 228 1.03 -15.65 -3.77
N LEU A 229 1.78 -15.68 -4.86
CA LEU A 229 1.42 -15.06 -6.13
C LEU A 229 0.84 -16.12 -7.04
N LYS A 230 -0.37 -15.91 -7.54
CA LYS A 230 -1.00 -16.76 -8.55
C LYS A 230 -1.33 -15.93 -9.80
N LEU A 231 -0.95 -16.45 -10.96
CA LEU A 231 -1.32 -15.88 -12.26
C LEU A 231 -2.57 -16.57 -12.79
N ASP A 232 -3.57 -15.78 -13.16
CA ASP A 232 -4.75 -16.24 -13.89
C ASP A 232 -4.74 -15.60 -15.28
N LEU A 233 -4.66 -16.44 -16.32
CA LEU A 233 -4.48 -16.02 -17.69
C LEU A 233 -5.75 -16.24 -18.50
N GLN A 234 -6.19 -15.20 -19.18
CA GLN A 234 -7.20 -15.31 -20.24
C GLN A 234 -6.51 -15.49 -21.58
N GLY A 235 -6.07 -16.71 -21.88
CA GLY A 235 -5.20 -17.05 -23.01
C GLY A 235 -3.72 -16.86 -22.68
N GLY A 236 -2.84 -17.16 -23.65
CA GLY A 236 -1.39 -17.03 -23.47
C GLY A 236 -0.72 -18.24 -22.80
N ARG A 237 0.51 -18.05 -22.34
CA ARG A 237 1.34 -19.10 -21.73
C ARG A 237 2.14 -18.50 -20.58
N VAL A 238 2.41 -19.32 -19.55
CA VAL A 238 3.39 -19.03 -18.51
C VAL A 238 4.66 -19.85 -18.81
N TRP A 239 5.79 -19.18 -18.76
CA TRP A 239 7.12 -19.78 -18.74
C TRP A 239 7.68 -19.59 -17.35
N GLN A 240 8.33 -20.62 -16.82
CA GLN A 240 8.94 -20.56 -15.49
C GLN A 240 10.46 -20.59 -15.67
N GLU A 241 11.13 -19.54 -15.22
CA GLU A 241 12.57 -19.51 -15.07
C GLU A 241 12.88 -19.26 -13.60
N ILE A 242 13.71 -20.10 -13.01
CA ILE A 242 14.18 -19.90 -11.63
C ILE A 242 15.45 -19.08 -11.70
N HIS A 243 15.37 -17.80 -11.38
CA HIS A 243 16.55 -16.98 -11.17
C HIS A 243 16.89 -16.98 -9.67
N TYR A 244 18.03 -17.57 -9.33
CA TYR A 244 18.61 -17.39 -7.99
C TYR A 244 19.26 -16.01 -7.93
N TYR A 245 18.69 -15.09 -7.18
CA TYR A 245 19.37 -13.84 -6.83
C TYR A 245 20.28 -14.15 -5.63
N PRO A 246 21.58 -13.78 -5.70
CA PRO A 246 22.54 -14.00 -4.63
C PRO A 246 22.25 -13.14 -3.38
#